data_4a2ab7e4c64dac085157f90c9fcc4bf1
#
_entry.id   4a2ab7e4c64dac085157f90c9fcc4bf1
#
_cell.length_a   1.000
_cell.length_b   1.000
_cell.length_c   1.000
_cell.angle_alpha   90.00
_cell.angle_beta   90.00
_cell.angle_gamma   90.00
#
_symmetry.space_group_name_H-M   'P 1'
#
loop_
_entity.id
_entity.type
_entity.pdbx_description
1 polymer ?
#
loop_
_entity_poly.entity_id
_entity_poly.type
_entity_poly.pdbx_seq_one_letter_code
_entity_poly.pdbx_strand_id
1 'polypeptide(L)'
;MKRKIIIFVGLTLSILVCITVMLLNKSFVNNNYKVLLEKVGNQNEYYTEDTIDLNNYMYEHDPKELGIPEDSLQYINTALDTNSFLNDNNLIELDKNDAISDVNFLFNLLKYSYAGYSYFGGDITFENAKENIIKSINSHPAENINSSQLENILDINTKFIQDGHFSINNNSPLNHYLYYSNESICVNKSKNGYYIIENGERLYIKSINDSHDFNNYLKLSINSKGYPCYHIGILDNSNNPSKIKVIFQSQSKEVIKHIDLKKGNPKVCSDDKLNYKYSKRNDVPIITMRKMYDTDVNDKSTKLFAESAISLKDEPIMILDIRGNSGGQDIAPITWFENFTGEIPQIESYSLQLCSLINNYIARLAMKNIDYEILPAELKKEYDEEMQKANVEFNTWYASKTEEKRHKNNTIIFVLIDNKVASSGESFVNYLKTLENVILVGTNTSGVYISNVYTRSQLPSSHIKINFGNTITLNKYCEEGKGFQPDIWIDNEDSLDRVLKLISRLGI
;
A
#
# COMPACT_ATOMS: atom_id res chain seq x y z
N MET A 1 6.79 54.14 -44.96
CA MET A 1 5.69 53.17 -44.84
C MET A 1 6.10 51.76 -45.17
N LYS A 2 6.71 51.45 -46.35
CA LYS A 2 7.09 50.07 -46.77
C LYS A 2 8.00 49.33 -45.77
N ARG A 3 8.99 49.95 -45.15
CA ARG A 3 9.88 49.31 -44.16
C ARG A 3 9.16 48.85 -42.85
N LYS A 4 8.14 49.64 -42.39
CA LYS A 4 7.37 49.24 -41.19
C LYS A 4 6.42 48.09 -41.47
N ILE A 5 5.91 47.95 -42.68
CA ILE A 5 5.04 46.85 -43.12
C ILE A 5 5.87 45.55 -43.21
N ILE A 6 7.10 45.59 -43.72
CA ILE A 6 7.96 44.41 -43.86
C ILE A 6 8.37 43.90 -42.46
N ILE A 7 8.65 44.78 -41.51
CA ILE A 7 8.98 44.39 -40.13
C ILE A 7 7.74 43.78 -39.45
N PHE A 8 6.56 44.34 -39.65
CA PHE A 8 5.32 43.82 -39.08
C PHE A 8 4.93 42.44 -39.64
N VAL A 9 5.10 42.23 -40.97
CA VAL A 9 4.86 40.93 -41.62
C VAL A 9 5.90 39.89 -41.18
N GLY A 10 7.15 40.26 -40.98
CA GLY A 10 8.20 39.40 -40.47
C GLY A 10 7.94 38.95 -39.01
N LEU A 11 7.44 39.86 -38.13
CA LEU A 11 7.10 39.53 -36.75
C LEU A 11 5.89 38.60 -36.65
N THR A 12 4.84 38.86 -37.47
CA THR A 12 3.66 37.98 -37.53
C THR A 12 3.97 36.59 -38.05
N LEU A 13 4.85 36.48 -39.03
CA LEU A 13 5.30 35.18 -39.59
C LEU A 13 6.11 34.41 -38.55
N SER A 14 7.01 35.06 -37.83
CA SER A 14 7.78 34.41 -36.75
C SER A 14 6.91 33.94 -35.58
N ILE A 15 5.91 34.74 -35.18
CA ILE A 15 4.93 34.33 -34.17
C ILE A 15 4.11 33.13 -34.63
N LEU A 16 3.65 33.13 -35.91
CA LEU A 16 2.89 32.02 -36.48
C LEU A 16 3.73 30.73 -36.54
N VAL A 17 4.99 30.82 -36.92
CA VAL A 17 5.94 29.69 -36.89
C VAL A 17 6.16 29.17 -35.48
N CYS A 18 6.36 30.05 -34.51
CA CYS A 18 6.50 29.66 -33.09
C CYS A 18 5.23 28.96 -32.58
N ILE A 19 4.03 29.50 -32.87
CA ILE A 19 2.76 28.87 -32.47
C ILE A 19 2.61 27.51 -33.17
N THR A 20 2.94 27.39 -34.47
CA THR A 20 2.86 26.12 -35.18
C THR A 20 3.83 25.08 -34.60
N VAL A 21 5.06 25.47 -34.27
CA VAL A 21 6.04 24.61 -33.63
C VAL A 21 5.57 24.18 -32.22
N MET A 22 5.01 25.10 -31.45
CA MET A 22 4.42 24.76 -30.15
C MET A 22 3.25 23.77 -30.25
N LEU A 23 2.35 23.97 -31.24
CA LEU A 23 1.21 23.07 -31.49
C LEU A 23 1.67 21.70 -31.98
N LEU A 24 2.68 21.63 -32.84
CA LEU A 24 3.27 20.38 -33.33
C LEU A 24 3.98 19.64 -32.16
N ASN A 25 4.73 20.34 -31.33
CA ASN A 25 5.37 19.75 -30.14
C ASN A 25 4.31 19.22 -29.17
N LYS A 26 3.27 19.99 -28.86
CA LYS A 26 2.19 19.56 -27.98
C LYS A 26 1.44 18.34 -28.53
N SER A 27 1.23 18.26 -29.86
CA SER A 27 0.64 17.10 -30.51
C SER A 27 1.57 15.86 -30.47
N PHE A 28 2.87 16.05 -30.65
CA PHE A 28 3.87 14.98 -30.58
C PHE A 28 4.00 14.39 -29.15
N VAL A 29 4.09 15.26 -28.15
CA VAL A 29 4.11 14.89 -26.73
C VAL A 29 2.87 14.08 -26.35
N ASN A 30 1.69 14.58 -26.72
CA ASN A 30 0.42 13.92 -26.43
C ASN A 30 0.33 12.53 -27.07
N ASN A 31 0.91 12.33 -28.25
CA ASN A 31 0.90 11.05 -28.96
C ASN A 31 1.86 10.03 -28.30
N ASN A 32 3.06 10.44 -27.92
CA ASN A 32 4.04 9.56 -27.25
C ASN A 32 3.54 9.10 -25.87
N TYR A 33 2.92 10.01 -25.11
CA TYR A 33 2.35 9.68 -23.82
C TYR A 33 1.16 8.73 -23.94
N LYS A 34 0.27 8.92 -24.93
CA LYS A 34 -0.83 7.99 -25.22
C LYS A 34 -0.33 6.58 -25.51
N VAL A 35 0.72 6.45 -26.33
CA VAL A 35 1.35 5.15 -26.61
C VAL A 35 1.90 4.49 -25.33
N LEU A 36 2.41 5.28 -24.39
CA LEU A 36 2.83 4.76 -23.08
C LEU A 36 1.63 4.29 -22.26
N LEU A 37 0.56 5.08 -22.17
CA LEU A 37 -0.67 4.71 -21.45
C LEU A 37 -1.33 3.45 -22.04
N GLU A 38 -1.34 3.27 -23.36
CA GLU A 38 -1.83 2.04 -23.99
C GLU A 38 -1.01 0.81 -23.58
N LYS A 39 0.30 0.95 -23.42
CA LYS A 39 1.15 -0.15 -22.92
C LYS A 39 0.89 -0.47 -21.46
N VAL A 40 0.68 0.55 -20.64
CA VAL A 40 0.33 0.45 -19.23
C VAL A 40 -1.04 -0.21 -19.08
N GLY A 41 -2.07 0.27 -19.79
CA GLY A 41 -3.43 -0.26 -19.69
C GLY A 41 -3.57 -1.74 -20.07
N ASN A 42 -2.66 -2.27 -20.89
CA ASN A 42 -2.65 -3.69 -21.27
C ASN A 42 -2.05 -4.62 -20.22
N GLN A 43 -1.56 -4.11 -19.09
CA GLN A 43 -0.89 -4.91 -18.05
C GLN A 43 -1.62 -4.91 -16.69
N ASN A 44 -2.64 -4.07 -16.52
CA ASN A 44 -3.39 -4.02 -15.27
C ASN A 44 -4.26 -5.26 -15.11
N GLU A 45 -3.79 -6.23 -14.33
CA GLU A 45 -4.62 -7.31 -13.81
C GLU A 45 -5.50 -6.73 -12.70
N TYR A 46 -6.80 -6.74 -12.94
CA TYR A 46 -7.78 -6.46 -11.90
C TYR A 46 -8.02 -7.77 -11.13
N TYR A 47 -7.96 -7.70 -9.81
CA TYR A 47 -8.54 -8.75 -8.98
C TYR A 47 -10.05 -8.62 -9.10
N THR A 48 -10.64 -9.36 -10.03
CA THR A 48 -12.09 -9.39 -10.21
C THR A 48 -12.69 -10.48 -9.32
N GLU A 49 -13.10 -10.11 -8.12
CA GLU A 49 -14.25 -10.78 -7.54
C GLU A 49 -15.47 -9.99 -8.01
N ASP A 50 -16.32 -10.62 -8.79
CA ASP A 50 -17.49 -9.97 -9.42
C ASP A 50 -18.51 -9.44 -8.40
N THR A 51 -18.54 -9.97 -7.19
CA THR A 51 -19.37 -9.46 -6.06
C THR A 51 -18.82 -9.92 -4.72
N ILE A 52 -18.39 -8.98 -3.89
CA ILE A 52 -18.07 -9.27 -2.49
C ILE A 52 -19.37 -9.25 -1.69
N ASP A 53 -19.77 -10.39 -1.14
CA ASP A 53 -20.87 -10.47 -0.19
C ASP A 53 -20.32 -10.27 1.24
N LEU A 54 -20.50 -9.06 1.76
CA LEU A 54 -20.04 -8.69 3.09
C LEU A 54 -20.66 -9.53 4.22
N ASN A 55 -21.87 -10.10 3.99
CA ASN A 55 -22.54 -10.92 5.00
C ASN A 55 -21.73 -12.18 5.36
N ASN A 56 -20.89 -12.69 4.45
CA ASN A 56 -20.02 -13.85 4.71
C ASN A 56 -18.97 -13.59 5.78
N TYR A 57 -18.71 -12.34 6.12
CA TYR A 57 -17.67 -11.94 7.08
C TYR A 57 -18.23 -11.37 8.38
N MET A 58 -19.55 -11.24 8.47
CA MET A 58 -20.23 -10.87 9.70
C MET A 58 -20.52 -12.11 10.54
N TYR A 59 -20.52 -11.96 11.84
CA TYR A 59 -20.98 -12.98 12.79
C TYR A 59 -21.89 -12.35 13.83
N GLU A 60 -22.81 -13.16 14.36
CA GLU A 60 -23.71 -12.73 15.41
C GLU A 60 -23.05 -12.87 16.78
N HIS A 61 -23.11 -11.83 17.58
CA HIS A 61 -22.80 -11.85 18.99
C HIS A 61 -23.76 -10.92 19.74
N ASP A 62 -23.95 -11.15 21.04
CA ASP A 62 -24.79 -10.25 21.83
C ASP A 62 -24.11 -8.87 21.93
N PRO A 63 -24.73 -7.79 21.41
CA PRO A 63 -24.15 -6.45 21.47
C PRO A 63 -24.02 -5.91 22.89
N LYS A 64 -24.64 -6.57 23.88
CA LYS A 64 -24.54 -6.24 25.31
C LYS A 64 -23.49 -7.06 26.05
N GLU A 65 -22.89 -8.04 25.40
CA GLU A 65 -21.84 -8.87 25.99
C GLU A 65 -20.48 -8.20 25.81
N LEU A 66 -19.76 -7.97 26.90
CA LEU A 66 -18.39 -7.43 26.86
C LEU A 66 -17.39 -8.48 26.37
N GLY A 67 -17.63 -9.76 26.65
CA GLY A 67 -16.78 -10.89 26.26
C GLY A 67 -15.53 -11.08 27.11
N ILE A 68 -15.14 -10.08 27.90
CA ILE A 68 -14.00 -10.09 28.84
C ILE A 68 -14.46 -9.60 30.21
N PRO A 69 -13.75 -9.92 31.30
CA PRO A 69 -14.02 -9.34 32.61
C PRO A 69 -13.91 -7.80 32.59
N GLU A 70 -14.82 -7.10 33.28
CA GLU A 70 -14.88 -5.63 33.27
C GLU A 70 -13.60 -4.98 33.82
N ASP A 71 -13.00 -5.58 34.82
CA ASP A 71 -11.73 -5.16 35.44
C ASP A 71 -10.55 -5.29 34.43
N SER A 72 -10.68 -6.11 33.40
CA SER A 72 -9.66 -6.28 32.36
C SER A 72 -9.65 -5.13 31.33
N LEU A 73 -10.63 -4.24 31.35
CA LEU A 73 -10.66 -3.06 30.46
C LEU A 73 -9.43 -2.14 30.64
N GLN A 74 -8.79 -2.16 31.82
CA GLN A 74 -7.55 -1.41 32.06
C GLN A 74 -6.37 -1.84 31.17
N TYR A 75 -6.41 -3.04 30.59
CA TYR A 75 -5.39 -3.58 29.68
C TYR A 75 -5.67 -3.25 28.22
N ILE A 76 -6.74 -2.48 27.94
CA ILE A 76 -7.15 -2.10 26.58
C ILE A 76 -7.00 -0.59 26.41
N ASN A 77 -6.38 -0.18 25.31
CA ASN A 77 -6.25 1.22 24.95
C ASN A 77 -6.50 1.45 23.45
N THR A 78 -6.49 2.70 23.06
CA THR A 78 -6.63 3.15 21.66
C THR A 78 -5.28 3.28 20.97
N ALA A 79 -5.27 3.12 19.65
CA ALA A 79 -4.09 3.35 18.81
C ALA A 79 -3.57 4.81 18.89
N LEU A 80 -4.40 5.77 19.33
CA LEU A 80 -4.03 7.17 19.47
C LEU A 80 -3.15 7.42 20.71
N ASP A 81 -3.19 6.55 21.71
CA ASP A 81 -2.33 6.67 22.88
C ASP A 81 -0.99 5.97 22.65
N THR A 82 0.00 6.75 22.24
CA THR A 82 1.36 6.26 21.97
C THR A 82 2.18 6.03 23.25
N ASN A 83 1.74 6.52 24.40
CA ASN A 83 2.45 6.43 25.68
C ASN A 83 1.94 5.27 26.55
N SER A 84 0.79 4.70 26.23
CA SER A 84 0.28 3.54 26.94
C SER A 84 1.20 2.35 26.67
N PHE A 85 1.48 1.59 27.72
CA PHE A 85 2.33 0.40 27.66
C PHE A 85 3.78 0.70 27.25
N LEU A 86 4.47 1.53 28.06
CA LEU A 86 5.90 1.79 27.95
C LEU A 86 6.68 0.47 27.84
N ASN A 87 7.74 0.49 27.03
CA ASN A 87 8.58 -0.67 26.75
C ASN A 87 9.21 -1.22 28.05
N ASP A 88 8.53 -2.14 28.68
CA ASP A 88 9.13 -2.99 29.69
C ASP A 88 9.67 -4.22 28.96
N ASN A 89 10.98 -4.21 28.66
CA ASN A 89 11.65 -5.32 28.00
C ASN A 89 12.02 -6.43 28.99
N ASN A 90 11.47 -6.40 30.21
CA ASN A 90 11.76 -7.40 31.22
C ASN A 90 11.06 -8.72 30.86
N LEU A 91 11.81 -9.81 30.95
CA LEU A 91 11.24 -11.14 30.89
C LEU A 91 10.39 -11.37 32.15
N ILE A 92 9.11 -11.67 31.96
CA ILE A 92 8.16 -11.94 33.02
C ILE A 92 8.01 -13.46 33.13
N GLU A 93 8.28 -14.00 34.31
CA GLU A 93 8.00 -15.39 34.63
C GLU A 93 6.53 -15.55 35.03
N LEU A 94 5.86 -16.52 34.43
CA LEU A 94 4.43 -16.81 34.60
C LEU A 94 4.26 -18.25 35.07
N ASP A 95 3.34 -18.50 35.94
CA ASP A 95 2.82 -19.85 36.08
C ASP A 95 1.94 -20.20 34.84
N LYS A 96 1.67 -21.51 34.66
CA LYS A 96 0.91 -21.96 33.48
C LYS A 96 -0.56 -21.47 33.51
N ASN A 97 -1.13 -21.24 34.66
CA ASN A 97 -2.52 -20.77 34.77
C ASN A 97 -2.61 -19.29 34.39
N ASP A 98 -1.64 -18.47 34.79
CA ASP A 98 -1.55 -17.07 34.35
C ASP A 98 -1.36 -16.97 32.84
N ALA A 99 -0.47 -17.80 32.26
CA ALA A 99 -0.30 -17.85 30.80
C ALA A 99 -1.57 -18.29 30.07
N ILE A 100 -2.32 -19.28 30.60
CA ILE A 100 -3.60 -19.72 30.03
C ILE A 100 -4.67 -18.63 30.18
N SER A 101 -4.66 -17.87 31.27
CA SER A 101 -5.57 -16.75 31.49
C SER A 101 -5.33 -15.65 30.45
N ASP A 102 -4.07 -15.34 30.15
CA ASP A 102 -3.70 -14.41 29.07
C ASP A 102 -4.20 -14.88 27.69
N VAL A 103 -4.07 -16.18 27.39
CA VAL A 103 -4.60 -16.77 26.14
C VAL A 103 -6.12 -16.64 26.07
N ASN A 104 -6.82 -16.94 27.15
CA ASN A 104 -8.29 -16.78 27.21
C ASN A 104 -8.70 -15.32 27.00
N PHE A 105 -8.01 -14.38 27.64
CA PHE A 105 -8.24 -12.95 27.45
C PHE A 105 -8.04 -12.55 25.97
N LEU A 106 -6.91 -12.96 25.37
CA LEU A 106 -6.60 -12.66 23.96
C LEU A 106 -7.70 -13.13 23.00
N PHE A 107 -8.07 -14.41 23.09
CA PHE A 107 -9.04 -14.97 22.12
C PHE A 107 -10.45 -14.41 22.33
N ASN A 108 -10.85 -14.12 23.55
CA ASN A 108 -12.09 -13.40 23.82
C ASN A 108 -12.02 -11.96 23.28
N LEU A 109 -10.93 -11.24 23.52
CA LEU A 109 -10.73 -9.90 22.98
C LEU A 109 -10.82 -9.90 21.46
N LEU A 110 -10.18 -10.87 20.77
CA LEU A 110 -10.26 -10.98 19.30
C LEU A 110 -11.69 -11.28 18.85
N LYS A 111 -12.40 -12.18 19.50
CA LYS A 111 -13.79 -12.53 19.16
C LYS A 111 -14.73 -11.32 19.23
N TYR A 112 -14.58 -10.47 20.25
CA TYR A 112 -15.50 -9.35 20.51
C TYR A 112 -15.04 -8.00 20.00
N SER A 113 -13.81 -7.89 19.47
CA SER A 113 -13.25 -6.60 19.09
C SER A 113 -12.56 -6.57 17.72
N TYR A 114 -12.11 -7.71 17.19
CA TYR A 114 -11.37 -7.80 15.94
C TYR A 114 -12.30 -8.06 14.76
N ALA A 115 -12.42 -7.09 13.82
CA ALA A 115 -13.29 -7.26 12.65
C ALA A 115 -12.86 -8.40 11.72
N GLY A 116 -11.57 -8.76 11.72
CA GLY A 116 -11.02 -9.87 10.93
C GLY A 116 -11.35 -11.25 11.46
N TYR A 117 -12.01 -11.38 12.60
CA TYR A 117 -12.26 -12.68 13.23
C TYR A 117 -12.94 -13.68 12.30
N SER A 118 -14.10 -13.33 11.72
CA SER A 118 -14.80 -14.20 10.77
C SER A 118 -14.05 -14.35 9.45
N TYR A 119 -13.44 -13.27 8.95
CA TYR A 119 -12.68 -13.27 7.71
C TYR A 119 -11.52 -14.27 7.72
N PHE A 120 -10.84 -14.42 8.85
CA PHE A 120 -9.72 -15.36 9.04
C PHE A 120 -10.16 -16.73 9.59
N GLY A 121 -11.43 -17.10 9.50
CA GLY A 121 -11.92 -18.45 9.74
C GLY A 121 -12.78 -18.63 10.99
N GLY A 122 -13.10 -17.56 11.71
CA GLY A 122 -14.10 -17.57 12.80
C GLY A 122 -13.83 -18.57 13.93
N ASP A 123 -14.88 -18.95 14.63
CA ASP A 123 -14.82 -19.83 15.80
C ASP A 123 -14.00 -21.09 15.59
N ILE A 124 -14.14 -21.75 14.45
CA ILE A 124 -13.42 -23.04 14.18
C ILE A 124 -11.93 -22.82 14.18
N THR A 125 -11.44 -21.81 13.48
CA THR A 125 -10.00 -21.58 13.33
C THR A 125 -9.39 -21.01 14.61
N PHE A 126 -10.07 -20.04 15.22
CA PHE A 126 -9.57 -19.39 16.44
C PHE A 126 -9.61 -20.32 17.67
N GLU A 127 -10.66 -21.13 17.86
CA GLU A 127 -10.71 -22.08 18.97
C GLU A 127 -9.65 -23.19 18.80
N ASN A 128 -9.44 -23.70 17.57
CA ASN A 128 -8.36 -24.66 17.32
C ASN A 128 -6.98 -24.07 17.64
N ALA A 129 -6.73 -22.80 17.28
CA ALA A 129 -5.47 -22.13 17.60
C ALA A 129 -5.31 -21.98 19.14
N LYS A 130 -6.35 -21.54 19.83
CA LYS A 130 -6.39 -21.42 21.29
C LYS A 130 -6.09 -22.74 21.99
N GLU A 131 -6.75 -23.85 21.56
CA GLU A 131 -6.51 -25.19 22.12
C GLU A 131 -5.07 -25.64 21.92
N ASN A 132 -4.48 -25.40 20.73
CA ASN A 132 -3.09 -25.73 20.44
C ASN A 132 -2.11 -24.94 21.31
N ILE A 133 -2.39 -23.65 21.56
CA ILE A 133 -1.59 -22.81 22.46
C ILE A 133 -1.66 -23.37 23.89
N ILE A 134 -2.85 -23.61 24.41
CA ILE A 134 -3.05 -24.16 25.76
C ILE A 134 -2.35 -25.51 25.91
N LYS A 135 -2.47 -26.38 24.90
CA LYS A 135 -1.76 -27.67 24.87
C LYS A 135 -0.24 -27.49 24.91
N SER A 136 0.29 -26.49 24.18
CA SER A 136 1.73 -26.19 24.17
C SER A 136 2.21 -25.69 25.52
N ILE A 137 1.45 -24.83 26.20
CA ILE A 137 1.73 -24.35 27.55
C ILE A 137 1.73 -25.52 28.56
N ASN A 138 0.69 -26.37 28.53
CA ASN A 138 0.56 -27.50 29.44
C ASN A 138 1.68 -28.53 29.26
N SER A 139 2.12 -28.78 28.03
CA SER A 139 3.20 -29.72 27.70
C SER A 139 4.59 -29.14 27.88
N HIS A 140 4.74 -27.86 28.24
CA HIS A 140 6.03 -27.25 28.49
C HIS A 140 6.73 -27.95 29.68
N PRO A 141 8.03 -28.34 29.52
CA PRO A 141 8.71 -29.18 30.51
C PRO A 141 8.92 -28.48 31.84
N ALA A 142 9.06 -27.16 31.87
CA ALA A 142 9.19 -26.40 33.11
C ALA A 142 7.81 -26.13 33.73
N GLU A 143 7.80 -25.91 35.05
CA GLU A 143 6.62 -25.53 35.84
C GLU A 143 6.11 -24.15 35.43
N ASN A 144 7.03 -23.22 35.18
CA ASN A 144 6.76 -21.85 34.73
C ASN A 144 7.12 -21.68 33.22
N ILE A 145 6.57 -20.65 32.60
CA ILE A 145 6.85 -20.19 31.26
C ILE A 145 7.14 -18.69 31.27
N ASN A 146 8.13 -18.20 30.55
CA ASN A 146 8.34 -16.77 30.49
C ASN A 146 7.60 -16.10 29.32
N SER A 147 7.47 -14.76 29.38
CA SER A 147 6.74 -13.97 28.38
C SER A 147 7.25 -14.17 26.94
N SER A 148 8.57 -14.35 26.73
CA SER A 148 9.12 -14.60 25.39
C SER A 148 8.77 -16.00 24.86
N GLN A 149 8.70 -17.01 25.73
CA GLN A 149 8.25 -18.36 25.35
C GLN A 149 6.77 -18.36 25.01
N LEU A 150 5.94 -17.64 25.78
CA LEU A 150 4.52 -17.47 25.47
C LEU A 150 4.34 -16.73 24.14
N GLU A 151 5.08 -15.63 23.90
CA GLU A 151 5.08 -14.90 22.63
C GLU A 151 5.36 -15.83 21.44
N ASN A 152 6.40 -16.64 21.51
CA ASN A 152 6.73 -17.60 20.44
C ASN A 152 5.60 -18.61 20.19
N ILE A 153 4.93 -19.10 21.25
CA ILE A 153 3.79 -20.01 21.11
C ILE A 153 2.61 -19.28 20.43
N LEU A 154 2.33 -18.04 20.80
CA LEU A 154 1.29 -17.22 20.20
C LEU A 154 1.61 -16.96 18.72
N ASP A 155 2.81 -16.51 18.39
CA ASP A 155 3.25 -16.21 17.02
C ASP A 155 3.08 -17.42 16.08
N ILE A 156 3.46 -18.62 16.55
CA ILE A 156 3.34 -19.84 15.73
C ILE A 156 1.87 -20.15 15.42
N ASN A 157 0.99 -20.00 16.38
CA ASN A 157 -0.41 -20.43 16.29
C ASN A 157 -1.35 -19.36 15.73
N THR A 158 -0.92 -18.11 15.61
CA THR A 158 -1.70 -17.01 15.01
C THR A 158 -1.29 -16.67 13.58
N LYS A 159 -0.38 -17.42 12.96
CA LYS A 159 0.10 -17.21 11.58
C LYS A 159 -0.99 -17.22 10.52
N PHE A 160 -2.15 -17.79 10.80
CA PHE A 160 -3.29 -17.74 9.87
C PHE A 160 -3.92 -16.35 9.76
N ILE A 161 -3.67 -15.45 10.72
CA ILE A 161 -4.14 -14.06 10.68
C ILE A 161 -3.20 -13.27 9.75
N GLN A 162 -3.49 -13.29 8.45
CA GLN A 162 -2.72 -12.59 7.43
C GLN A 162 -3.21 -11.14 7.30
N ASP A 163 -3.04 -10.36 8.37
CA ASP A 163 -3.41 -8.94 8.49
C ASP A 163 -2.16 -8.16 8.94
N GLY A 164 -1.74 -7.18 8.15
CA GLY A 164 -0.55 -6.39 8.43
C GLY A 164 -0.68 -5.47 9.66
N HIS A 165 -1.90 -5.16 10.06
CA HIS A 165 -2.18 -4.38 11.28
C HIS A 165 -2.39 -5.24 12.52
N PHE A 166 -2.55 -6.56 12.38
CA PHE A 166 -2.49 -7.49 13.51
C PHE A 166 -1.02 -7.72 13.89
N SER A 167 -0.71 -7.57 15.17
CA SER A 167 0.65 -7.83 15.66
C SER A 167 0.69 -8.26 17.12
N ILE A 168 1.69 -9.09 17.44
CA ILE A 168 2.09 -9.50 18.77
C ILE A 168 3.48 -8.91 19.02
N ASN A 169 3.65 -8.08 20.05
CA ASN A 169 4.88 -7.31 20.33
C ASN A 169 5.46 -6.59 19.08
N ASN A 170 4.57 -6.04 18.25
CA ASN A 170 4.87 -5.40 16.95
C ASN A 170 5.37 -6.35 15.84
N ASN A 171 5.32 -7.67 16.04
CA ASN A 171 5.56 -8.65 14.99
C ASN A 171 4.25 -9.00 14.31
N SER A 172 4.11 -8.69 13.02
CA SER A 172 2.95 -9.11 12.23
C SER A 172 3.20 -10.47 11.57
N PRO A 173 2.21 -11.38 11.56
CA PRO A 173 2.32 -12.68 10.88
C PRO A 173 2.18 -12.59 9.37
N LEU A 174 1.94 -11.41 8.80
CA LEU A 174 1.69 -11.20 7.39
C LEU A 174 2.86 -11.66 6.51
N ASN A 175 2.55 -12.47 5.51
CA ASN A 175 3.51 -12.89 4.49
C ASN A 175 3.52 -11.87 3.34
N HIS A 176 4.63 -11.14 3.18
CA HIS A 176 4.77 -10.17 2.12
C HIS A 176 5.26 -10.82 0.82
N TYR A 177 4.64 -10.45 -0.29
CA TYR A 177 5.14 -10.73 -1.63
C TYR A 177 6.19 -9.70 -2.01
N LEU A 178 7.28 -10.18 -2.59
CA LEU A 178 8.38 -9.36 -3.04
C LEU A 178 8.59 -9.57 -4.54
N TYR A 179 8.98 -8.52 -5.24
CA TYR A 179 9.32 -8.59 -6.64
C TYR A 179 10.74 -9.10 -6.83
N TYR A 180 10.88 -10.14 -7.65
CA TYR A 180 12.15 -10.70 -8.08
C TYR A 180 12.27 -10.60 -9.58
N SER A 181 13.39 -10.08 -10.09
CA SER A 181 13.55 -9.83 -11.52
C SER A 181 14.95 -10.11 -12.04
N ASN A 182 15.06 -10.15 -13.36
CA ASN A 182 16.32 -10.10 -14.07
C ASN A 182 16.36 -8.85 -14.96
N GLU A 183 17.01 -7.80 -14.49
CA GLU A 183 17.14 -6.53 -15.23
C GLU A 183 18.21 -6.55 -16.34
N SER A 184 19.06 -7.60 -16.38
CA SER A 184 20.09 -7.69 -17.42
C SER A 184 19.53 -8.10 -18.78
N ILE A 185 18.32 -8.67 -18.79
CA ILE A 185 17.64 -9.12 -20.01
C ILE A 185 16.51 -8.16 -20.34
N CYS A 186 16.71 -7.37 -21.40
CA CYS A 186 15.68 -6.48 -21.95
C CYS A 186 14.88 -7.24 -23.01
N VAL A 187 13.63 -7.54 -22.72
CA VAL A 187 12.69 -8.18 -23.64
C VAL A 187 11.91 -7.10 -24.39
N ASN A 188 11.83 -7.23 -25.72
CA ASN A 188 11.10 -6.34 -26.61
C ASN A 188 9.81 -7.01 -27.07
N LYS A 189 8.81 -6.21 -27.47
CA LYS A 189 7.54 -6.68 -28.06
C LYS A 189 7.44 -6.27 -29.52
N SER A 190 7.04 -7.20 -30.37
CA SER A 190 6.72 -6.96 -31.78
C SER A 190 5.37 -7.57 -32.14
N LYS A 191 4.92 -7.44 -33.40
CA LYS A 191 3.71 -8.11 -33.90
C LYS A 191 3.80 -9.65 -33.78
N ASN A 192 5.02 -10.20 -33.84
CA ASN A 192 5.27 -11.64 -33.76
C ASN A 192 5.49 -12.17 -32.34
N GLY A 193 5.33 -11.35 -31.30
CA GLY A 193 5.51 -11.72 -29.92
C GLY A 193 6.69 -11.04 -29.24
N TYR A 194 7.07 -11.56 -28.07
CA TYR A 194 8.15 -11.06 -27.23
C TYR A 194 9.49 -11.68 -27.66
N TYR A 195 10.56 -10.89 -27.69
CA TYR A 195 11.87 -11.35 -28.12
C TYR A 195 13.01 -10.63 -27.41
N ILE A 196 14.16 -11.27 -27.36
CA ILE A 196 15.45 -10.67 -27.01
C ILE A 196 16.34 -10.59 -28.26
N ILE A 197 17.35 -9.71 -28.21
CA ILE A 197 18.39 -9.66 -29.24
C ILE A 197 19.65 -10.29 -28.62
N GLU A 198 20.16 -11.35 -29.23
CA GLU A 198 21.38 -12.00 -28.85
C GLU A 198 22.27 -12.22 -30.07
N ASN A 199 23.50 -11.76 -30.05
CA ASN A 199 24.44 -11.82 -31.17
C ASN A 199 23.87 -11.28 -32.51
N GLY A 200 22.99 -10.26 -32.41
CA GLY A 200 22.33 -9.65 -33.60
C GLY A 200 21.11 -10.40 -34.10
N GLU A 201 20.77 -11.58 -33.55
CA GLU A 201 19.60 -12.38 -33.90
C GLU A 201 18.44 -12.12 -32.92
N ARG A 202 17.19 -12.17 -33.44
CA ARG A 202 15.98 -12.13 -32.60
C ARG A 202 15.62 -13.54 -32.14
N LEU A 203 15.61 -13.74 -30.85
CA LEU A 203 15.12 -14.94 -30.20
C LEU A 203 13.76 -14.68 -29.58
N TYR A 204 12.69 -15.25 -30.15
CA TYR A 204 11.32 -15.09 -29.65
C TYR A 204 11.05 -16.01 -28.48
N ILE A 205 10.35 -15.50 -27.45
CA ILE A 205 9.92 -16.32 -26.31
C ILE A 205 8.81 -17.25 -26.77
N LYS A 206 9.04 -18.56 -26.60
CA LYS A 206 8.08 -19.62 -26.89
C LYS A 206 7.29 -20.00 -25.64
N SER A 207 7.97 -20.19 -24.50
CA SER A 207 7.34 -20.46 -23.21
C SER A 207 8.22 -19.98 -22.05
N ILE A 208 7.57 -19.71 -20.91
CA ILE A 208 8.21 -19.42 -19.63
C ILE A 208 7.64 -20.38 -18.60
N ASN A 209 8.48 -21.19 -17.94
CA ASN A 209 8.08 -22.27 -17.04
C ASN A 209 6.98 -23.16 -17.66
N ASP A 210 7.16 -23.49 -18.94
CA ASP A 210 6.24 -24.29 -19.76
C ASP A 210 4.85 -23.64 -19.97
N SER A 211 4.63 -22.39 -19.51
CA SER A 211 3.45 -21.59 -19.78
C SER A 211 3.61 -20.78 -21.08
N HIS A 212 2.50 -20.60 -21.81
CA HIS A 212 2.38 -19.70 -22.96
C HIS A 212 1.69 -18.37 -22.58
N ASP A 213 1.18 -18.24 -21.37
CA ASP A 213 0.74 -16.98 -20.80
C ASP A 213 1.95 -16.31 -20.10
N PHE A 214 2.32 -15.13 -20.59
CA PHE A 214 3.49 -14.41 -20.14
C PHE A 214 3.18 -13.28 -19.15
N ASN A 215 1.91 -13.02 -18.84
CA ASN A 215 1.49 -11.87 -18.02
C ASN A 215 2.12 -11.91 -16.62
N ASN A 216 2.22 -13.11 -16.04
CA ASN A 216 2.83 -13.29 -14.72
C ASN A 216 4.36 -13.13 -14.72
N TYR A 217 5.00 -13.18 -15.89
CA TYR A 217 6.46 -13.26 -16.02
C TYR A 217 7.10 -12.07 -16.71
N LEU A 218 6.38 -11.39 -17.61
CA LEU A 218 6.89 -10.24 -18.34
C LEU A 218 6.27 -8.95 -17.81
N LYS A 219 7.08 -8.18 -17.11
CA LYS A 219 6.67 -6.93 -16.48
C LYS A 219 7.19 -5.74 -17.30
N LEU A 220 6.29 -4.79 -17.65
CA LEU A 220 6.69 -3.54 -18.32
C LEU A 220 7.67 -2.79 -17.41
N SER A 221 8.76 -2.30 -17.97
CA SER A 221 9.83 -1.63 -17.28
C SER A 221 10.46 -0.52 -18.13
N ILE A 222 11.44 0.17 -17.56
CA ILE A 222 12.28 1.17 -18.23
C ILE A 222 13.74 0.76 -18.05
N ASN A 223 14.48 0.61 -19.13
CA ASN A 223 15.91 0.33 -19.05
C ASN A 223 16.71 1.54 -18.55
N SER A 224 18.00 1.34 -18.22
CA SER A 224 18.89 2.40 -17.73
C SER A 224 19.07 3.61 -18.66
N LYS A 225 18.67 3.47 -19.93
CA LYS A 225 18.70 4.54 -20.93
C LYS A 225 17.35 5.29 -21.06
N GLY A 226 16.31 4.91 -20.30
CA GLY A 226 14.98 5.54 -20.34
C GLY A 226 14.07 5.02 -21.47
N TYR A 227 14.33 3.84 -22.04
CA TYR A 227 13.43 3.22 -23.02
C TYR A 227 12.53 2.17 -22.36
N PRO A 228 11.22 2.17 -22.68
CA PRO A 228 10.34 1.09 -22.25
C PRO A 228 10.79 -0.27 -22.81
N CYS A 229 10.81 -1.27 -21.95
CA CYS A 229 11.12 -2.67 -22.27
C CYS A 229 10.36 -3.58 -21.29
N TYR A 230 10.48 -4.90 -21.44
CA TYR A 230 9.95 -5.84 -20.45
C TYR A 230 11.09 -6.54 -19.76
N HIS A 231 10.97 -6.70 -18.43
CA HIS A 231 11.85 -7.55 -17.65
C HIS A 231 11.16 -8.87 -17.31
N ILE A 232 11.95 -9.94 -17.17
CA ILE A 232 11.46 -11.19 -16.64
C ILE A 232 11.47 -11.08 -15.12
N GLY A 233 10.30 -11.21 -14.52
CA GLY A 233 10.15 -11.05 -13.07
C GLY A 233 8.84 -11.64 -12.56
N ILE A 234 8.81 -11.95 -11.26
CA ILE A 234 7.64 -12.50 -10.55
C ILE A 234 7.46 -11.82 -9.20
N LEU A 235 6.21 -11.83 -8.71
CA LEU A 235 5.90 -11.61 -7.31
C LEU A 235 5.89 -12.97 -6.60
N ASP A 236 6.66 -13.08 -5.51
CA ASP A 236 6.76 -14.33 -4.74
C ASP A 236 6.89 -13.99 -3.25
N ASN A 237 6.27 -14.79 -2.39
CA ASN A 237 6.41 -14.74 -0.94
C ASN A 237 7.34 -15.81 -0.38
N SER A 238 7.88 -16.70 -1.21
CA SER A 238 8.96 -17.59 -0.84
C SER A 238 10.28 -16.79 -0.84
N ASN A 239 11.00 -16.77 0.26
CA ASN A 239 12.24 -15.97 0.40
C ASN A 239 13.39 -16.40 -0.55
N ASN A 240 13.13 -17.27 -1.52
CA ASN A 240 14.16 -17.78 -2.43
C ASN A 240 13.54 -18.26 -3.76
N PRO A 241 13.15 -17.34 -4.68
CA PRO A 241 12.60 -17.76 -5.96
C PRO A 241 13.63 -18.53 -6.77
N SER A 242 13.19 -19.63 -7.32
CA SER A 242 14.00 -20.49 -8.19
C SER A 242 14.25 -19.83 -9.55
N LYS A 243 15.23 -20.39 -10.28
CA LYS A 243 15.49 -20.02 -11.68
C LYS A 243 14.23 -20.19 -12.53
N ILE A 244 13.97 -19.24 -13.41
CA ILE A 244 12.91 -19.36 -14.42
C ILE A 244 13.48 -20.00 -15.68
N LYS A 245 12.82 -21.07 -16.16
CA LYS A 245 13.10 -21.69 -17.44
C LYS A 245 12.42 -20.90 -18.57
N VAL A 246 13.18 -20.42 -19.53
CA VAL A 246 12.65 -19.74 -20.72
C VAL A 246 13.09 -20.47 -21.95
N ILE A 247 12.13 -20.83 -22.79
CA ILE A 247 12.37 -21.42 -24.12
C ILE A 247 12.24 -20.31 -25.15
N PHE A 248 13.32 -20.09 -25.88
CA PHE A 248 13.38 -19.17 -27.00
C PHE A 248 13.38 -19.93 -28.32
N GLN A 249 12.79 -19.36 -29.35
CA GLN A 249 12.78 -19.85 -30.71
C GLN A 249 13.47 -18.88 -31.65
N SER A 250 14.49 -19.32 -32.37
CA SER A 250 15.02 -18.66 -33.55
C SER A 250 14.46 -19.30 -34.84
N GLN A 251 14.88 -18.82 -36.02
CA GLN A 251 14.45 -19.42 -37.29
C GLN A 251 14.88 -20.88 -37.41
N SER A 252 15.97 -21.30 -36.75
CA SER A 252 16.61 -22.59 -37.00
C SER A 252 16.65 -23.51 -35.76
N LYS A 253 16.47 -22.99 -34.53
CA LYS A 253 16.65 -23.78 -33.30
C LYS A 253 15.87 -23.24 -32.11
N GLU A 254 15.58 -24.12 -31.18
CA GLU A 254 15.16 -23.77 -29.83
C GLU A 254 16.38 -23.57 -28.93
N VAL A 255 16.30 -22.56 -28.04
CA VAL A 255 17.32 -22.25 -27.05
C VAL A 255 16.67 -22.21 -25.67
N ILE A 256 17.10 -23.07 -24.77
CA ILE A 256 16.62 -23.12 -23.39
C ILE A 256 17.59 -22.31 -22.52
N LYS A 257 17.06 -21.36 -21.75
CA LYS A 257 17.82 -20.61 -20.75
C LYS A 257 17.18 -20.73 -19.38
N HIS A 258 18.02 -20.90 -18.36
CA HIS A 258 17.61 -20.78 -16.95
C HIS A 258 18.07 -19.41 -16.45
N ILE A 259 17.10 -18.56 -16.13
CA ILE A 259 17.32 -17.17 -15.77
C ILE A 259 17.22 -17.03 -14.25
N ASP A 260 18.29 -16.59 -13.63
CA ASP A 260 18.32 -16.28 -12.21
C ASP A 260 17.53 -14.97 -11.96
N LEU A 261 16.58 -15.01 -11.04
CA LEU A 261 15.92 -13.85 -10.53
C LEU A 261 16.57 -13.38 -9.24
N LYS A 262 16.63 -12.09 -9.05
CA LYS A 262 17.17 -11.46 -7.85
C LYS A 262 16.14 -10.51 -7.28
N LYS A 263 16.05 -10.47 -5.96
CA LYS A 263 15.40 -9.36 -5.27
C LYS A 263 16.26 -8.13 -5.50
N GLY A 264 15.66 -7.06 -5.98
CA GLY A 264 16.30 -5.77 -6.00
C GLY A 264 16.53 -5.27 -4.58
N ASN A 265 17.41 -4.32 -4.49
CA ASN A 265 17.65 -3.59 -3.25
C ASN A 265 17.34 -2.12 -3.52
N PRO A 266 16.04 -1.72 -3.47
CA PRO A 266 15.69 -0.32 -3.59
C PRO A 266 16.31 0.40 -2.39
N LYS A 267 17.52 0.93 -2.55
CA LYS A 267 18.03 1.90 -1.59
C LYS A 267 17.18 3.14 -1.75
N VAL A 268 16.18 3.27 -0.91
CA VAL A 268 15.67 4.61 -0.58
C VAL A 268 16.88 5.38 -0.10
N CYS A 269 17.21 6.49 -0.75
CA CYS A 269 18.34 7.34 -0.33
C CYS A 269 18.21 7.58 1.17
N SER A 270 19.06 6.92 1.95
CA SER A 270 19.12 7.01 3.41
C SER A 270 19.53 8.41 3.90
N ASP A 271 19.90 9.28 2.96
CA ASP A 271 20.33 10.67 3.22
C ASP A 271 19.16 11.65 3.37
N ASP A 272 17.94 11.28 2.99
CA ASP A 272 16.76 12.12 3.22
C ASP A 272 16.25 11.94 4.67
N LYS A 273 16.90 12.65 5.62
CA LYS A 273 16.42 12.78 7.01
C LYS A 273 15.09 13.54 7.10
N LEU A 274 14.68 14.18 6.00
CA LEU A 274 13.46 14.98 5.95
C LEU A 274 12.28 14.09 5.55
N ASN A 275 11.19 14.22 6.29
CA ASN A 275 9.93 13.55 5.98
C ASN A 275 9.33 14.08 4.66
N TYR A 276 9.30 15.42 4.49
CA TYR A 276 8.87 16.10 3.27
C TYR A 276 10.04 16.82 2.60
N LYS A 277 10.09 16.74 1.24
CA LYS A 277 11.06 17.49 0.44
C LYS A 277 10.47 17.86 -0.91
N TYR A 278 10.61 19.11 -1.30
CA TYR A 278 10.40 19.59 -2.66
C TYR A 278 11.74 19.78 -3.37
N SER A 279 11.83 19.33 -4.62
CA SER A 279 12.98 19.59 -5.48
C SER A 279 12.57 19.66 -6.94
N LYS A 280 13.43 20.21 -7.80
CA LYS A 280 13.29 20.16 -9.27
C LYS A 280 14.53 19.51 -9.88
N ARG A 281 14.30 18.63 -10.87
CA ARG A 281 15.37 18.05 -11.69
C ARG A 281 14.93 18.09 -13.16
N ASN A 282 15.76 18.70 -14.04
CA ASN A 282 15.41 18.91 -15.44
C ASN A 282 14.04 19.58 -15.62
N ASP A 283 13.75 20.60 -14.80
CA ASP A 283 12.48 21.33 -14.70
C ASP A 283 11.25 20.51 -14.23
N VAL A 284 11.41 19.23 -13.92
CA VAL A 284 10.35 18.38 -13.38
C VAL A 284 10.28 18.55 -11.86
N PRO A 285 9.12 18.99 -11.30
CA PRO A 285 8.89 19.00 -9.87
C PRO A 285 8.88 17.59 -9.28
N ILE A 286 9.52 17.44 -8.13
CA ILE A 286 9.59 16.18 -7.38
C ILE A 286 9.19 16.46 -5.94
N ILE A 287 8.13 15.80 -5.49
CA ILE A 287 7.70 15.77 -4.09
C ILE A 287 8.14 14.44 -3.49
N THR A 288 8.85 14.51 -2.39
CA THR A 288 9.19 13.34 -1.57
C THR A 288 8.39 13.40 -0.27
N MET A 289 7.72 12.28 0.10
CA MET A 289 7.01 12.12 1.37
C MET A 289 7.27 10.74 1.93
N ARG A 290 7.85 10.64 3.14
CA ARG A 290 8.31 9.37 3.74
C ARG A 290 7.37 8.81 4.81
N LYS A 291 6.54 9.65 5.42
CA LYS A 291 5.54 9.28 6.43
C LYS A 291 4.33 10.18 6.33
N MET A 292 3.14 9.66 6.54
CA MET A 292 1.89 10.41 6.53
C MET A 292 1.55 11.00 7.92
N TYR A 293 2.57 11.38 8.68
CA TYR A 293 2.45 12.08 9.97
C TYR A 293 3.68 12.95 10.22
N ASP A 294 3.50 13.97 11.05
CA ASP A 294 4.60 14.83 11.49
C ASP A 294 5.40 14.12 12.58
N THR A 295 6.72 14.08 12.46
CA THR A 295 7.62 13.29 13.32
C THR A 295 7.85 13.92 14.70
N ASP A 296 7.59 15.23 14.81
CA ASP A 296 7.63 15.99 16.06
C ASP A 296 6.77 17.26 15.95
N VAL A 297 6.63 17.99 17.05
CA VAL A 297 5.76 19.19 17.13
C VAL A 297 6.20 20.37 16.23
N ASN A 298 7.42 20.37 15.74
CA ASN A 298 7.96 21.38 14.83
C ASN A 298 7.95 20.92 13.36
N ASP A 299 7.71 19.62 13.12
CA ASP A 299 7.56 19.06 11.78
C ASP A 299 6.26 19.59 11.17
N LYS A 300 6.33 20.09 9.95
CA LYS A 300 5.19 20.58 9.17
C LYS A 300 5.07 19.81 7.86
N SER A 301 5.62 18.63 7.80
CA SER A 301 5.71 17.83 6.58
C SER A 301 4.35 17.52 6.00
N THR A 302 3.36 17.15 6.82
CA THR A 302 2.00 16.85 6.37
C THR A 302 1.32 18.07 5.77
N LYS A 303 1.46 19.23 6.41
CA LYS A 303 0.94 20.51 5.90
C LYS A 303 1.60 20.90 4.57
N LEU A 304 2.95 20.88 4.51
CA LEU A 304 3.69 21.24 3.30
C LEU A 304 3.37 20.27 2.15
N PHE A 305 3.20 18.99 2.46
CA PHE A 305 2.77 17.99 1.50
C PHE A 305 1.39 18.34 0.94
N ALA A 306 0.39 18.57 1.77
CA ALA A 306 -0.96 18.93 1.35
C ALA A 306 -0.98 20.24 0.52
N GLU A 307 -0.25 21.27 0.92
CA GLU A 307 -0.15 22.54 0.21
C GLU A 307 0.57 22.41 -1.14
N SER A 308 1.46 21.44 -1.31
CA SER A 308 2.17 21.21 -2.58
C SER A 308 1.22 20.90 -3.73
N ALA A 309 0.08 20.28 -3.47
CA ALA A 309 -0.94 19.99 -4.46
C ALA A 309 -1.49 21.26 -5.14
N ILE A 310 -1.74 22.33 -4.35
CA ILE A 310 -2.26 23.61 -4.86
C ILE A 310 -1.27 24.22 -5.86
N SER A 311 0.02 24.18 -5.54
CA SER A 311 1.07 24.77 -6.37
C SER A 311 1.41 23.98 -7.62
N LEU A 312 1.09 22.67 -7.64
CA LEU A 312 1.51 21.76 -8.69
C LEU A 312 0.38 21.24 -9.59
N LYS A 313 -0.89 21.49 -9.26
CA LYS A 313 -2.03 20.99 -10.04
C LYS A 313 -2.07 21.45 -11.50
N ASP A 314 -1.40 22.56 -11.81
CA ASP A 314 -1.33 23.14 -13.16
C ASP A 314 0.02 22.88 -13.85
N GLU A 315 0.96 22.21 -13.20
CA GLU A 315 2.23 21.80 -13.84
C GLU A 315 1.95 20.71 -14.88
N PRO A 316 2.64 20.69 -16.02
CA PRO A 316 2.38 19.69 -17.06
C PRO A 316 2.73 18.28 -16.59
N ILE A 317 3.70 18.16 -15.69
CA ILE A 317 4.22 16.89 -15.16
C ILE A 317 4.79 17.06 -13.77
N MET A 318 4.66 16.03 -12.93
CA MET A 318 5.35 15.96 -11.63
C MET A 318 5.67 14.51 -11.25
N ILE A 319 6.57 14.36 -10.28
CA ILE A 319 6.91 13.08 -9.68
C ILE A 319 6.55 13.14 -8.18
N LEU A 320 5.82 12.14 -7.71
CA LEU A 320 5.56 11.88 -6.30
C LEU A 320 6.43 10.69 -5.86
N ASP A 321 7.46 10.92 -5.08
CA ASP A 321 8.33 9.88 -4.53
C ASP A 321 7.90 9.53 -3.10
N ILE A 322 7.06 8.50 -3.00
CA ILE A 322 6.57 7.98 -1.71
C ILE A 322 7.24 6.66 -1.33
N ARG A 323 8.32 6.26 -1.98
CA ARG A 323 9.08 5.05 -1.60
C ARG A 323 9.50 5.11 -0.14
N GLY A 324 9.36 3.99 0.56
CA GLY A 324 9.64 3.90 1.99
C GLY A 324 8.60 4.53 2.91
N ASN A 325 7.46 5.02 2.39
CA ASN A 325 6.39 5.60 3.19
C ASN A 325 5.57 4.51 3.88
N SER A 326 5.82 4.29 5.16
CA SER A 326 5.13 3.27 5.96
C SER A 326 3.72 3.68 6.43
N GLY A 327 3.18 4.78 5.92
CA GLY A 327 1.85 5.25 6.28
C GLY A 327 1.83 6.28 7.42
N GLY A 328 0.73 6.32 8.14
CA GLY A 328 0.46 7.28 9.22
C GLY A 328 -1.02 7.62 9.32
N GLN A 329 -1.39 8.87 9.04
CA GLN A 329 -2.76 9.38 9.11
C GLN A 329 -3.30 9.69 7.72
N ASP A 330 -4.48 9.21 7.39
CA ASP A 330 -5.11 9.40 6.07
C ASP A 330 -5.50 10.84 5.79
N ILE A 331 -5.59 11.69 6.80
CA ILE A 331 -5.89 13.11 6.60
C ILE A 331 -4.88 13.82 5.67
N ALA A 332 -3.60 13.47 5.74
CA ALA A 332 -2.58 14.07 4.91
C ALA A 332 -2.77 13.77 3.40
N PRO A 333 -2.92 12.49 2.98
CA PRO A 333 -3.19 12.16 1.59
C PRO A 333 -4.59 12.60 1.11
N ILE A 334 -5.61 12.57 1.96
CA ILE A 334 -6.95 13.08 1.64
C ILE A 334 -6.89 14.58 1.33
N THR A 335 -6.26 15.37 2.20
CA THR A 335 -6.12 16.82 2.01
C THR A 335 -5.29 17.15 0.78
N TRP A 336 -4.22 16.39 0.49
CA TRP A 336 -3.46 16.54 -0.75
C TRP A 336 -4.35 16.34 -1.98
N PHE A 337 -5.13 15.27 -1.98
CA PHE A 337 -6.01 14.93 -3.10
C PHE A 337 -7.11 15.99 -3.29
N GLU A 338 -7.74 16.44 -2.21
CA GLU A 338 -8.75 17.52 -2.23
C GLU A 338 -8.16 18.82 -2.76
N ASN A 339 -6.98 19.23 -2.30
CA ASN A 339 -6.27 20.41 -2.79
C ASN A 339 -5.93 20.31 -4.28
N PHE A 340 -5.67 19.09 -4.79
CA PHE A 340 -5.34 18.85 -6.18
C PHE A 340 -6.57 18.84 -7.09
N THR A 341 -7.65 18.18 -6.67
CA THR A 341 -8.84 17.95 -7.49
C THR A 341 -10.01 18.91 -7.18
N GLY A 342 -10.04 19.46 -5.99
CA GLY A 342 -11.18 20.22 -5.43
C GLY A 342 -12.26 19.32 -4.80
N GLU A 343 -12.02 18.00 -4.68
CA GLU A 343 -12.96 17.03 -4.12
C GLU A 343 -12.21 15.99 -3.28
N ILE A 344 -12.89 15.45 -2.26
CA ILE A 344 -12.35 14.31 -1.50
C ILE A 344 -12.30 13.03 -2.36
N PRO A 345 -11.31 12.14 -2.15
CA PRO A 345 -11.20 10.92 -2.94
C PRO A 345 -12.39 9.98 -2.67
N GLN A 346 -12.95 9.41 -3.74
CA GLN A 346 -13.94 8.34 -3.67
C GLN A 346 -13.39 7.11 -4.38
N ILE A 347 -13.05 6.11 -3.60
CA ILE A 347 -12.52 4.82 -4.06
C ILE A 347 -13.59 3.75 -4.00
N GLU A 348 -13.50 2.75 -4.86
CA GLU A 348 -14.32 1.55 -4.67
C GLU A 348 -13.78 0.77 -3.46
N SER A 349 -14.63 0.59 -2.47
CA SER A 349 -14.30 -0.20 -1.29
C SER A 349 -15.54 -0.84 -0.69
N TYR A 350 -15.33 -1.98 -0.06
CA TYR A 350 -16.30 -2.71 0.74
C TYR A 350 -15.75 -2.75 2.16
N SER A 351 -16.42 -2.06 3.08
CA SER A 351 -15.94 -1.92 4.46
C SER A 351 -16.92 -2.51 5.46
N LEU A 352 -16.39 -3.24 6.42
CA LEU A 352 -17.09 -3.79 7.57
C LEU A 352 -16.45 -3.30 8.85
N GLN A 353 -17.20 -2.59 9.68
CA GLN A 353 -16.75 -2.16 11.00
C GLN A 353 -17.54 -2.92 12.07
N LEU A 354 -16.80 -3.55 12.99
CA LEU A 354 -17.38 -4.23 14.14
C LEU A 354 -17.70 -3.22 15.24
N CYS A 355 -18.99 -3.09 15.57
CA CYS A 355 -19.50 -2.21 16.62
C CYS A 355 -19.89 -3.04 17.85
N SER A 356 -18.93 -3.30 18.73
CA SER A 356 -19.11 -4.04 19.99
C SER A 356 -18.97 -3.12 21.21
N LEU A 357 -19.31 -3.64 22.41
CA LEU A 357 -19.10 -2.87 23.64
C LEU A 357 -17.62 -2.52 23.88
N ILE A 358 -16.70 -3.43 23.54
CA ILE A 358 -15.26 -3.16 23.64
C ILE A 358 -14.85 -2.07 22.66
N ASN A 359 -15.29 -2.15 21.39
CA ASN A 359 -14.95 -1.15 20.38
C ASN A 359 -15.55 0.21 20.73
N ASN A 360 -16.76 0.26 21.28
CA ASN A 360 -17.36 1.49 21.78
C ASN A 360 -16.59 2.07 22.99
N TYR A 361 -16.08 1.22 23.87
CA TYR A 361 -15.20 1.66 24.95
C TYR A 361 -13.91 2.29 24.42
N ILE A 362 -13.27 1.65 23.44
CA ILE A 362 -12.05 2.15 22.78
C ILE A 362 -12.32 3.49 22.07
N ALA A 363 -13.45 3.60 21.35
CA ALA A 363 -13.85 4.85 20.72
C ALA A 363 -13.95 5.99 21.73
N ARG A 364 -14.60 5.73 22.86
CA ARG A 364 -14.72 6.74 23.94
C ARG A 364 -13.38 7.10 24.59
N LEU A 365 -12.45 6.15 24.70
CA LEU A 365 -11.08 6.44 25.15
C LEU A 365 -10.34 7.35 24.15
N ALA A 366 -10.44 7.05 22.86
CA ALA A 366 -9.83 7.85 21.82
C ALA A 366 -10.37 9.29 21.85
N MET A 367 -11.67 9.44 22.01
CA MET A 367 -12.36 10.73 22.04
C MET A 367 -11.99 11.60 23.25
N LYS A 368 -11.68 11.02 24.40
CA LYS A 368 -11.26 11.79 25.59
C LYS A 368 -9.96 12.58 25.37
N ASN A 369 -9.12 12.13 24.44
CA ASN A 369 -7.82 12.73 24.14
C ASN A 369 -7.88 13.74 22.99
N ILE A 370 -9.07 13.97 22.40
CA ILE A 370 -9.27 14.88 21.29
C ILE A 370 -9.93 16.17 21.81
N ASP A 371 -9.29 17.30 21.57
CA ASP A 371 -9.92 18.61 21.76
C ASP A 371 -10.82 18.91 20.55
N TYR A 372 -12.10 18.59 20.69
CA TYR A 372 -13.10 18.73 19.63
C TYR A 372 -13.16 20.16 19.08
N GLU A 373 -12.98 21.18 19.94
CA GLU A 373 -13.16 22.56 19.52
C GLU A 373 -12.12 23.02 18.49
N ILE A 374 -10.92 22.46 18.56
CA ILE A 374 -9.83 22.82 17.63
C ILE A 374 -9.81 21.97 16.36
N LEU A 375 -10.67 20.96 16.22
CA LEU A 375 -10.71 20.12 15.03
C LEU A 375 -11.18 20.92 13.80
N PRO A 376 -10.57 20.69 12.61
CA PRO A 376 -11.13 21.11 11.33
C PRO A 376 -12.55 20.56 11.11
N ALA A 377 -13.34 21.25 10.27
CA ALA A 377 -14.76 20.89 10.06
C ALA A 377 -14.95 19.46 9.55
N GLU A 378 -14.04 18.99 8.68
CA GLU A 378 -14.04 17.64 8.13
C GLU A 378 -13.79 16.60 9.22
N LEU A 379 -12.82 16.84 10.11
CA LEU A 379 -12.53 15.94 11.23
C LEU A 379 -13.61 15.99 12.31
N LYS A 380 -14.29 17.14 12.50
CA LYS A 380 -15.49 17.19 13.38
C LYS A 380 -16.58 16.28 12.86
N LYS A 381 -16.81 16.31 11.54
CA LYS A 381 -17.79 15.42 10.90
C LYS A 381 -17.46 13.96 11.09
N GLU A 382 -16.20 13.57 10.85
CA GLU A 382 -15.72 12.19 11.06
C GLU A 382 -15.86 11.78 12.55
N TYR A 383 -15.49 12.66 13.47
CA TYR A 383 -15.68 12.47 14.90
C TYR A 383 -17.16 12.23 15.25
N ASP A 384 -18.06 13.07 14.73
CA ASP A 384 -19.49 12.96 15.00
C ASP A 384 -20.06 11.66 14.42
N GLU A 385 -19.62 11.24 13.24
CA GLU A 385 -19.98 9.95 12.61
C GLU A 385 -19.50 8.76 13.45
N GLU A 386 -18.26 8.77 13.93
CA GLU A 386 -17.73 7.72 14.81
C GLU A 386 -18.47 7.68 16.15
N MET A 387 -18.78 8.84 16.74
CA MET A 387 -19.57 8.91 17.97
C MET A 387 -21.00 8.41 17.75
N GLN A 388 -21.59 8.68 16.59
CA GLN A 388 -22.90 8.16 16.23
C GLN A 388 -22.87 6.62 16.12
N LYS A 389 -21.87 6.07 15.44
CA LYS A 389 -21.65 4.61 15.34
C LYS A 389 -21.44 3.98 16.72
N ALA A 390 -20.64 4.60 17.58
CA ALA A 390 -20.38 4.14 18.93
C ALA A 390 -21.62 4.20 19.85
N ASN A 391 -22.64 4.97 19.53
CA ASN A 391 -23.88 5.09 20.26
C ASN A 391 -25.05 4.27 19.68
N VAL A 392 -24.86 3.59 18.55
CA VAL A 392 -25.88 2.70 17.95
C VAL A 392 -26.00 1.44 18.80
N GLU A 393 -27.09 1.32 19.55
CA GLU A 393 -27.32 0.26 20.54
C GLU A 393 -27.52 -1.14 19.93
N PHE A 394 -27.72 -1.29 18.61
CA PHE A 394 -28.26 -2.54 18.04
C PHE A 394 -27.58 -3.05 16.77
N ASN A 395 -26.60 -2.36 16.20
CA ASN A 395 -25.84 -2.89 15.08
C ASN A 395 -24.50 -3.42 15.57
N THR A 396 -24.31 -4.72 15.50
CA THR A 396 -23.02 -5.35 15.76
C THR A 396 -22.04 -5.06 14.63
N TRP A 397 -22.54 -4.68 13.44
CA TRP A 397 -21.75 -4.37 12.25
C TRP A 397 -22.28 -3.14 11.53
N TYR A 398 -21.34 -2.31 11.08
CA TYR A 398 -21.61 -1.24 10.13
C TYR A 398 -20.94 -1.61 8.80
N ALA A 399 -21.79 -1.89 7.80
CA ALA A 399 -21.35 -2.23 6.45
C ALA A 399 -21.50 -1.02 5.54
N SER A 400 -20.46 -0.72 4.76
CA SER A 400 -20.52 0.32 3.75
C SER A 400 -19.89 -0.15 2.44
N LYS A 401 -20.47 0.33 1.33
CA LYS A 401 -19.92 0.20 -0.01
C LYS A 401 -19.77 1.59 -0.59
N THR A 402 -18.61 1.90 -1.09
CA THR A 402 -18.35 3.11 -1.87
C THR A 402 -18.06 2.76 -3.31
N GLU A 403 -18.52 3.59 -4.24
CA GLU A 403 -18.22 3.46 -5.66
C GLU A 403 -17.07 4.40 -6.03
N GLU A 404 -16.23 3.96 -6.98
CA GLU A 404 -15.12 4.77 -7.46
C GLU A 404 -15.63 5.96 -8.28
N LYS A 405 -15.12 7.14 -7.99
CA LYS A 405 -15.27 8.32 -8.83
C LYS A 405 -13.95 8.64 -9.51
N ARG A 406 -13.95 8.60 -10.85
CA ARG A 406 -12.80 9.00 -11.66
C ARG A 406 -12.71 10.52 -11.77
N HIS A 407 -11.48 11.05 -11.64
CA HIS A 407 -11.19 12.47 -11.73
C HIS A 407 -10.28 12.76 -12.94
N LYS A 408 -10.68 13.76 -13.73
CA LYS A 408 -9.84 14.27 -14.82
C LYS A 408 -8.76 15.19 -14.25
N ASN A 409 -7.56 15.00 -14.71
CA ASN A 409 -6.43 15.88 -14.42
C ASN A 409 -5.59 16.09 -15.69
N ASN A 410 -5.00 17.28 -15.81
CA ASN A 410 -4.13 17.61 -16.94
C ASN A 410 -2.65 17.31 -16.66
N THR A 411 -2.28 17.27 -15.37
CA THR A 411 -0.92 17.00 -14.92
C THR A 411 -0.61 15.51 -15.06
N ILE A 412 0.48 15.17 -15.71
CA ILE A 412 1.00 13.78 -15.72
C ILE A 412 1.74 13.53 -14.41
N ILE A 413 1.34 12.51 -13.69
CA ILE A 413 1.90 12.19 -12.37
C ILE A 413 2.60 10.83 -12.41
N PHE A 414 3.91 10.80 -12.24
CA PHE A 414 4.64 9.58 -11.96
C PHE A 414 4.77 9.38 -10.46
N VAL A 415 4.29 8.26 -9.94
CA VAL A 415 4.34 7.94 -8.52
C VAL A 415 5.37 6.84 -8.29
N LEU A 416 6.43 7.14 -7.57
CA LEU A 416 7.44 6.15 -7.22
C LEU A 416 7.03 5.43 -5.93
N ILE A 417 6.88 4.11 -6.03
CA ILE A 417 6.46 3.21 -4.95
C ILE A 417 7.45 2.06 -4.76
N ASP A 418 7.45 1.49 -3.58
CA ASP A 418 8.20 0.29 -3.25
C ASP A 418 7.47 -0.58 -2.20
N ASN A 419 8.04 -1.74 -1.87
CA ASN A 419 7.46 -2.70 -0.93
C ASN A 419 7.46 -2.24 0.55
N LYS A 420 7.85 -0.99 0.83
CA LYS A 420 7.75 -0.37 2.15
C LYS A 420 6.61 0.64 2.24
N VAL A 421 5.98 0.95 1.11
CA VAL A 421 4.76 1.78 1.10
C VAL A 421 3.64 0.95 1.71
N ALA A 422 3.05 1.44 2.81
CA ALA A 422 2.07 0.70 3.61
C ALA A 422 0.98 1.62 4.18
N SER A 423 -0.17 1.04 4.55
CA SER A 423 -1.24 1.72 5.29
C SER A 423 -1.67 3.02 4.59
N SER A 424 -1.66 4.18 5.25
CA SER A 424 -2.01 5.49 4.63
C SER A 424 -1.18 5.84 3.39
N GLY A 425 0.02 5.27 3.23
CA GLY A 425 0.78 5.36 1.98
C GLY A 425 0.10 4.59 0.85
N GLU A 426 -0.52 3.45 1.14
CA GLU A 426 -1.32 2.66 0.20
C GLU A 426 -2.69 3.30 -0.04
N SER A 427 -3.30 3.91 0.98
CA SER A 427 -4.50 4.72 0.80
C SER A 427 -4.24 5.83 -0.24
N PHE A 428 -3.09 6.52 -0.14
CA PHE A 428 -2.72 7.54 -1.11
C PHE A 428 -2.54 6.97 -2.52
N VAL A 429 -1.89 5.82 -2.68
CA VAL A 429 -1.80 5.13 -3.97
C VAL A 429 -3.19 4.86 -4.54
N ASN A 430 -4.12 4.37 -3.71
CA ASN A 430 -5.48 4.10 -4.13
C ASN A 430 -6.24 5.37 -4.58
N TYR A 431 -6.10 6.49 -3.84
CA TYR A 431 -6.68 7.78 -4.23
C TYR A 431 -6.12 8.25 -5.58
N LEU A 432 -4.80 8.18 -5.77
CA LEU A 432 -4.14 8.57 -7.01
C LEU A 432 -4.59 7.71 -8.21
N LYS A 433 -4.90 6.42 -8.01
CA LYS A 433 -5.44 5.55 -9.08
C LYS A 433 -6.79 6.02 -9.63
N THR A 434 -7.52 6.88 -8.92
CA THR A 434 -8.77 7.48 -9.43
C THR A 434 -8.52 8.65 -10.40
N LEU A 435 -7.29 9.13 -10.54
CA LEU A 435 -6.88 10.15 -11.51
C LEU A 435 -6.56 9.52 -12.87
N GLU A 436 -6.89 10.22 -13.98
CA GLU A 436 -6.70 9.70 -15.34
C GLU A 436 -5.22 9.62 -15.77
N ASN A 437 -4.37 10.55 -15.30
CA ASN A 437 -2.99 10.72 -15.78
C ASN A 437 -1.94 10.35 -14.72
N VAL A 438 -2.12 9.20 -14.08
CA VAL A 438 -1.19 8.68 -13.07
C VAL A 438 -0.53 7.40 -13.56
N ILE A 439 0.78 7.27 -13.34
CA ILE A 439 1.57 6.08 -13.63
C ILE A 439 2.36 5.70 -12.38
N LEU A 440 2.08 4.52 -11.85
CA LEU A 440 2.81 3.95 -10.72
C LEU A 440 4.12 3.31 -11.22
N VAL A 441 5.24 3.63 -10.61
CA VAL A 441 6.57 3.12 -11.01
C VAL A 441 7.32 2.58 -9.79
N GLY A 442 7.90 1.40 -9.92
CA GLY A 442 8.71 0.79 -8.85
C GLY A 442 8.43 -0.68 -8.64
N THR A 443 8.17 -1.09 -7.40
CA THR A 443 7.70 -2.44 -7.07
C THR A 443 6.32 -2.39 -6.44
N ASN A 444 5.73 -3.54 -6.15
CA ASN A 444 4.49 -3.61 -5.38
C ASN A 444 4.65 -2.91 -4.01
N THR A 445 3.55 -2.39 -3.49
CA THR A 445 3.49 -1.87 -2.12
C THR A 445 3.47 -3.02 -1.10
N SER A 446 3.42 -2.72 0.19
CA SER A 446 3.53 -3.71 1.27
C SER A 446 2.34 -4.66 1.36
N GLY A 447 1.13 -4.20 0.99
CA GLY A 447 -0.11 -4.93 1.20
C GLY A 447 -0.51 -4.95 2.67
N VAL A 448 -0.49 -3.81 3.33
CA VAL A 448 -0.98 -3.60 4.70
C VAL A 448 -2.19 -2.69 4.60
N TYR A 449 -3.31 -3.23 4.13
CA TYR A 449 -4.45 -2.43 3.70
C TYR A 449 -5.81 -2.94 4.17
N ILE A 450 -5.93 -4.25 4.44
CA ILE A 450 -7.24 -4.89 4.74
C ILE A 450 -7.87 -4.38 6.03
N SER A 451 -7.09 -3.90 6.99
CA SER A 451 -7.54 -3.51 8.31
C SER A 451 -6.99 -2.14 8.71
N ASN A 452 -7.37 -1.63 9.88
CA ASN A 452 -6.84 -0.43 10.50
C ASN A 452 -6.13 -0.78 11.81
N VAL A 453 -5.34 0.14 12.35
CA VAL A 453 -4.86 0.04 13.73
C VAL A 453 -5.85 0.78 14.63
N TYR A 454 -6.62 0.04 15.41
CA TYR A 454 -7.66 0.61 16.27
C TYR A 454 -7.41 0.33 17.75
N THR A 455 -7.16 -0.94 18.07
CA THR A 455 -6.95 -1.42 19.43
C THR A 455 -5.47 -1.61 19.69
N ARG A 456 -5.03 -1.11 20.84
CA ARG A 456 -3.77 -1.50 21.48
C ARG A 456 -4.13 -2.12 22.81
N SER A 457 -3.71 -3.35 23.02
CA SER A 457 -3.95 -4.09 24.25
C SER A 457 -2.65 -4.65 24.79
N GLN A 458 -2.63 -4.95 26.06
CA GLN A 458 -1.56 -5.67 26.73
C GLN A 458 -2.18 -6.86 27.46
N LEU A 459 -1.58 -8.05 27.33
CA LEU A 459 -2.02 -9.22 28.09
C LEU A 459 -1.80 -8.99 29.58
N PRO A 460 -2.76 -9.36 30.45
CA PRO A 460 -2.74 -8.97 31.86
C PRO A 460 -1.51 -9.42 32.63
N SER A 461 -1.03 -10.65 32.41
CA SER A 461 0.04 -11.27 33.20
C SER A 461 1.40 -11.19 32.50
N SER A 462 1.46 -11.47 31.20
CA SER A 462 2.71 -11.49 30.42
C SER A 462 3.13 -10.12 29.91
N HIS A 463 2.25 -9.15 29.93
CA HIS A 463 2.43 -7.82 29.33
C HIS A 463 2.75 -7.82 27.82
N ILE A 464 2.48 -8.93 27.14
CA ILE A 464 2.62 -9.03 25.69
C ILE A 464 1.65 -8.05 25.02
N LYS A 465 2.15 -7.23 24.09
CA LYS A 465 1.35 -6.23 23.39
C LYS A 465 0.64 -6.84 22.19
N ILE A 466 -0.63 -6.48 22.01
CA ILE A 466 -1.46 -6.93 20.90
C ILE A 466 -2.05 -5.70 20.21
N ASN A 467 -1.90 -5.61 18.88
CA ASN A 467 -2.56 -4.58 18.08
C ASN A 467 -3.44 -5.26 17.02
N PHE A 468 -4.57 -4.65 16.72
CA PHE A 468 -5.48 -5.10 15.65
C PHE A 468 -6.52 -4.03 15.33
N GLY A 469 -7.28 -4.25 14.23
CA GLY A 469 -8.31 -3.34 13.75
C GLY A 469 -9.72 -3.76 14.09
N ASN A 470 -10.62 -2.79 14.11
CA ASN A 470 -12.06 -3.01 14.21
C ASN A 470 -12.79 -2.92 12.86
N THR A 471 -12.05 -2.73 11.77
CA THR A 471 -12.57 -2.59 10.41
C THR A 471 -11.85 -3.53 9.46
N ILE A 472 -12.58 -4.17 8.56
CA ILE A 472 -12.07 -4.86 7.36
C ILE A 472 -12.46 -4.04 6.14
N THR A 473 -11.49 -3.74 5.28
CA THR A 473 -11.69 -3.04 4.01
C THR A 473 -11.20 -3.89 2.86
N LEU A 474 -12.09 -4.31 1.98
CA LEU A 474 -11.77 -5.09 0.80
C LEU A 474 -11.72 -4.17 -0.42
N ASN A 475 -10.70 -4.33 -1.25
CA ASN A 475 -10.44 -3.51 -2.43
C ASN A 475 -9.96 -4.38 -3.60
N LYS A 476 -10.46 -4.10 -4.80
CA LYS A 476 -10.13 -4.89 -6.00
C LYS A 476 -8.69 -4.68 -6.51
N TYR A 477 -8.01 -3.62 -6.08
CA TYR A 477 -6.67 -3.28 -6.56
C TYR A 477 -5.55 -3.66 -5.58
N CYS A 478 -5.91 -4.05 -4.36
CA CYS A 478 -4.97 -4.36 -3.29
C CYS A 478 -5.31 -5.70 -2.63
N GLU A 479 -4.37 -6.62 -2.67
CA GLU A 479 -4.43 -7.88 -1.93
C GLU A 479 -3.48 -7.79 -0.74
N GLU A 480 -3.92 -8.23 0.42
CA GLU A 480 -3.12 -8.19 1.65
C GLU A 480 -1.82 -9.00 1.49
N GLY A 481 -0.71 -8.44 1.93
CA GLY A 481 0.64 -8.97 1.72
C GLY A 481 1.22 -8.75 0.31
N LYS A 482 0.39 -8.47 -0.69
CA LYS A 482 0.81 -8.28 -2.08
C LYS A 482 0.80 -6.81 -2.52
N GLY A 483 -0.13 -6.04 -1.97
CA GLY A 483 -0.24 -4.60 -2.18
C GLY A 483 -0.68 -4.16 -3.58
N PHE A 484 -0.59 -2.85 -3.82
CA PHE A 484 -0.80 -2.26 -5.13
C PHE A 484 0.39 -2.56 -6.03
N GLN A 485 0.11 -3.02 -7.25
CA GLN A 485 1.14 -3.29 -8.24
C GLN A 485 1.43 -2.05 -9.09
N PRO A 486 2.71 -1.78 -9.42
CA PRO A 486 3.06 -0.67 -10.31
C PRO A 486 2.67 -0.95 -11.76
N ASP A 487 2.47 0.11 -12.53
CA ASP A 487 2.31 0.05 -13.98
C ASP A 487 3.64 -0.22 -14.70
N ILE A 488 4.72 0.28 -14.12
CA ILE A 488 6.09 0.12 -14.63
C ILE A 488 6.96 -0.43 -13.52
N TRP A 489 7.49 -1.64 -13.72
CA TRP A 489 8.25 -2.37 -12.72
C TRP A 489 9.74 -2.03 -12.78
N ILE A 490 10.26 -1.44 -11.72
CA ILE A 490 11.69 -1.14 -11.55
C ILE A 490 12.08 -1.47 -10.11
N ASP A 491 12.93 -2.48 -9.96
CA ASP A 491 13.44 -2.91 -8.67
C ASP A 491 14.88 -2.41 -8.46
N ASN A 492 15.11 -1.11 -8.65
CA ASN A 492 16.44 -0.52 -8.55
C ASN A 492 16.37 0.89 -7.95
N GLU A 493 17.47 1.30 -7.29
CA GLU A 493 17.62 2.63 -6.71
C GLU A 493 17.56 3.77 -7.74
N ASP A 494 17.84 3.48 -9.01
CA ASP A 494 17.85 4.46 -10.09
C ASP A 494 16.48 4.68 -10.75
N SER A 495 15.37 4.19 -10.16
CA SER A 495 14.01 4.32 -10.71
C SER A 495 13.65 5.78 -11.02
N LEU A 496 14.00 6.72 -10.14
CA LEU A 496 13.81 8.17 -10.38
C LEU A 496 14.58 8.64 -11.63
N ASP A 497 15.84 8.23 -11.78
CA ASP A 497 16.66 8.63 -12.94
C ASP A 497 16.13 8.03 -14.25
N ARG A 498 15.63 6.79 -14.22
CA ARG A 498 15.00 6.15 -15.39
C ARG A 498 13.72 6.87 -15.80
N VAL A 499 12.89 7.27 -14.82
CA VAL A 499 11.68 8.05 -15.07
C VAL A 499 12.02 9.42 -15.67
N LEU A 500 13.00 10.15 -15.12
CA LEU A 500 13.44 11.43 -15.68
C LEU A 500 13.96 11.30 -17.12
N LYS A 501 14.69 10.21 -17.44
CA LYS A 501 15.14 9.92 -18.81
C LYS A 501 13.95 9.59 -19.71
N LEU A 502 12.95 8.84 -19.23
CA LEU A 502 11.73 8.57 -19.97
C LEU A 502 10.98 9.86 -20.28
N ILE A 503 10.75 10.74 -19.30
CA ILE A 503 10.11 12.05 -19.47
C ILE A 503 10.81 12.86 -20.56
N SER A 504 12.13 13.00 -20.46
CA SER A 504 12.93 13.70 -21.48
C SER A 504 12.76 13.12 -22.89
N ARG A 505 12.61 11.78 -23.04
CA ARG A 505 12.40 11.11 -24.32
C ARG A 505 10.99 11.27 -24.85
N LEU A 506 10.01 11.36 -23.99
CA LEU A 506 8.63 11.63 -24.36
C LEU A 506 8.46 13.07 -24.86
N GLY A 507 9.41 13.96 -24.54
CA GLY A 507 9.38 15.37 -24.91
C GLY A 507 8.37 16.17 -24.07
N ILE A 508 8.11 15.71 -22.84
CA ILE A 508 7.18 16.35 -21.88
C ILE A 508 7.96 17.37 -21.08
#